data_b14a5477e6e9ce97d83c5b9a6ce2c0af
#
_entry.id   b14a5477e6e9ce97d83c5b9a6ce2c0af
#
_cell.length_a   1.000
_cell.length_b   1.000
_cell.length_c   1.000
_cell.angle_alpha   90.00
_cell.angle_beta   90.00
_cell.angle_gamma   90.00
#
_symmetry.space_group_name_H-M   'P 1'
#
loop_
_entity.id
_entity.type
_entity.pdbx_description
1 polymer ?
#
loop_
_entity_poly.entity_id
_entity_poly.type
_entity_poly.pdbx_seq_one_letter_code
_entity_poly.pdbx_strand_id
1 'polypeptide(L)'
;VKFHPLVQLMKPMGYNDYNKLQLDSFVVLSDSGTISEESSIMKFRALNIRQAHERPEAMEEASVMMVGLEKERIMQCLKVLESQEKDTLREVSDYSMPNVSDKVLRIILSYTDYINRNTWRKDVTIKSN
;
A
#
# COMPACT_ATOMS: atom_id res chain seq x y z
N VAL A 1 -21.67 -22.23 1.56
CA VAL A 1 -20.47 -22.54 2.38
C VAL A 1 -20.81 -22.26 3.83
N LYS A 2 -20.56 -23.24 4.71
CA LYS A 2 -20.77 -23.07 6.15
C LYS A 2 -19.45 -22.62 6.77
N PHE A 3 -19.39 -21.39 7.26
CA PHE A 3 -18.21 -20.87 7.92
C PHE A 3 -18.08 -21.36 9.38
N HIS A 4 -16.87 -21.34 9.91
CA HIS A 4 -16.62 -21.60 11.31
C HIS A 4 -17.34 -20.54 12.18
N PRO A 5 -17.85 -20.89 13.39
CA PRO A 5 -18.62 -19.94 14.22
C PRO A 5 -17.89 -18.64 14.59
N LEU A 6 -16.55 -18.66 14.61
CA LEU A 6 -15.74 -17.47 14.87
C LEU A 6 -15.57 -16.56 13.64
N VAL A 7 -16.02 -16.97 12.46
CA VAL A 7 -15.98 -16.14 11.24
C VAL A 7 -17.19 -15.23 11.24
N GLN A 8 -16.96 -13.93 11.22
CA GLN A 8 -17.99 -12.91 11.14
C GLN A 8 -18.00 -12.28 9.75
N LEU A 9 -19.11 -12.38 9.04
CA LEU A 9 -19.32 -11.67 7.78
C LEU A 9 -19.91 -10.30 8.09
N MET A 10 -19.17 -9.25 7.77
CA MET A 10 -19.55 -7.87 8.08
C MET A 10 -19.88 -7.09 6.80
N LYS A 11 -20.75 -6.10 6.93
CA LYS A 11 -20.94 -5.09 5.90
C LYS A 11 -19.76 -4.14 5.88
N PRO A 12 -19.54 -3.39 4.79
CA PRO A 12 -18.53 -2.32 4.76
C PRO A 12 -18.70 -1.38 5.95
N MET A 13 -17.60 -1.04 6.58
CA MET A 13 -17.55 -0.17 7.76
C MET A 13 -17.17 1.25 7.37
N GLY A 14 -17.41 2.20 8.28
CA GLY A 14 -16.86 3.54 8.17
C GLY A 14 -15.32 3.54 8.28
N TYR A 15 -14.70 4.58 7.73
CA TYR A 15 -13.23 4.68 7.66
C TYR A 15 -12.53 4.53 9.03
N ASN A 16 -13.05 5.20 10.05
CA ASN A 16 -12.46 5.15 11.39
C ASN A 16 -12.59 3.77 12.04
N ASP A 17 -13.72 3.12 11.88
CA ASP A 17 -13.96 1.78 12.43
C ASP A 17 -13.09 0.74 11.74
N TYR A 18 -12.95 0.86 10.42
CA TYR A 18 -12.08 -0.01 9.63
C TYR A 18 -10.61 0.13 10.05
N ASN A 19 -10.09 1.36 10.17
CA ASN A 19 -8.73 1.60 10.61
C ASN A 19 -8.50 1.10 12.05
N LYS A 20 -9.45 1.31 12.95
CA LYS A 20 -9.36 0.79 14.31
C LYS A 20 -9.30 -0.74 14.33
N LEU A 21 -10.10 -1.41 13.52
CA LEU A 21 -10.08 -2.85 13.41
C LEU A 21 -8.73 -3.38 12.87
N GLN A 22 -8.14 -2.71 11.87
CA GLN A 22 -6.81 -3.04 11.37
C GLN A 22 -5.74 -2.93 12.47
N LEU A 23 -5.73 -1.82 13.20
CA LEU A 23 -4.77 -1.55 14.29
C LEU A 23 -4.86 -2.57 15.43
N ASP A 24 -6.07 -2.99 15.78
CA ASP A 24 -6.30 -3.92 16.89
C ASP A 24 -6.18 -5.40 16.46
N SER A 25 -6.09 -5.67 15.16
CA SER A 25 -5.97 -7.03 14.65
C SER A 25 -4.59 -7.64 14.93
N PHE A 26 -4.52 -8.95 15.00
CA PHE A 26 -3.24 -9.66 14.99
C PHE A 26 -2.54 -9.50 13.64
N VAL A 27 -3.30 -9.61 12.54
CA VAL A 27 -2.84 -9.48 11.16
C VAL A 27 -4.01 -9.12 10.26
N VAL A 28 -3.75 -8.35 9.23
CA VAL A 28 -4.70 -8.05 8.14
C VAL A 28 -4.31 -8.82 6.90
N LEU A 29 -5.24 -9.56 6.32
CA LEU A 29 -5.10 -10.18 5.02
C LEU A 29 -5.92 -9.38 4.00
N SER A 30 -5.27 -8.89 2.95
CA SER A 30 -5.92 -8.03 1.96
C SER A 30 -5.36 -8.26 0.56
N ASP A 31 -6.21 -8.13 -0.45
CA ASP A 31 -5.83 -8.07 -1.86
C ASP A 31 -5.72 -6.62 -2.37
N SER A 32 -5.99 -5.64 -1.53
CA SER A 32 -5.88 -4.22 -1.87
C SER A 32 -4.42 -3.79 -2.04
N GLY A 33 -4.14 -2.91 -3.01
CA GLY A 33 -2.84 -2.26 -3.14
C GLY A 33 -2.51 -1.36 -1.96
N THR A 34 -3.52 -0.68 -1.39
CA THR A 34 -3.33 0.28 -0.28
C THR A 34 -2.91 -0.37 1.04
N ILE A 35 -2.98 -1.69 1.15
CA ILE A 35 -2.51 -2.38 2.36
C ILE A 35 -1.02 -2.12 2.63
N SER A 36 -0.25 -1.84 1.59
CA SER A 36 1.17 -1.53 1.71
C SER A 36 1.39 -0.20 2.41
N GLU A 37 0.67 0.84 1.97
CA GLU A 37 0.71 2.17 2.58
C GLU A 37 0.13 2.14 3.99
N GLU A 38 -1.05 1.53 4.14
CA GLU A 38 -1.76 1.46 5.42
C GLU A 38 -0.94 0.72 6.49
N SER A 39 -0.39 -0.45 6.17
CA SER A 39 0.40 -1.23 7.12
C SER A 39 1.71 -0.55 7.52
N SER A 40 2.36 0.11 6.57
CA SER A 40 3.61 0.83 6.83
C SER A 40 3.40 2.07 7.69
N ILE A 41 2.41 2.90 7.35
CA ILE A 41 2.12 4.16 8.06
C ILE A 41 1.53 3.89 9.45
N MET A 42 0.57 2.97 9.55
CA MET A 42 -0.12 2.67 10.80
C MET A 42 0.53 1.56 11.64
N LYS A 43 1.60 0.94 11.11
CA LYS A 43 2.42 -0.05 11.82
C LYS A 43 1.65 -1.26 12.34
N PHE A 44 0.80 -1.83 11.52
CA PHE A 44 0.16 -3.11 11.79
C PHE A 44 0.69 -4.21 10.87
N ARG A 45 0.56 -5.45 11.29
CA ARG A 45 0.97 -6.62 10.51
C ARG A 45 0.01 -6.87 9.36
N ALA A 46 0.54 -7.06 8.15
CA ALA A 46 -0.27 -7.35 6.97
C ALA A 46 0.33 -8.44 6.09
N LEU A 47 -0.56 -9.18 5.43
CA LEU A 47 -0.24 -10.11 4.36
C LEU A 47 -1.04 -9.73 3.12
N ASN A 48 -0.36 -9.57 1.99
CA ASN A 48 -1.01 -9.32 0.72
C ASN A 48 -1.29 -10.66 0.02
N ILE A 49 -2.58 -11.00 -0.10
CA ILE A 49 -3.08 -12.24 -0.70
C ILE A 49 -3.21 -12.11 -2.23
N ARG A 50 -2.18 -11.62 -2.89
CA ARG A 50 -2.07 -11.44 -4.35
C ARG A 50 -0.89 -12.22 -4.91
N GLN A 51 -0.93 -12.43 -6.23
CA GLN A 51 0.15 -13.04 -7.00
C GLN A 51 1.02 -12.01 -7.74
N ALA A 52 0.66 -10.74 -7.68
CA ALA A 52 1.41 -9.62 -8.23
C ALA A 52 1.29 -8.41 -7.32
N HIS A 53 2.31 -7.56 -7.29
CA HIS A 53 2.33 -6.33 -6.52
C HIS A 53 2.52 -5.11 -7.44
N GLU A 54 2.10 -3.95 -6.94
CA GLU A 54 2.19 -2.67 -7.62
C GLU A 54 2.99 -1.64 -6.80
N ARG A 55 3.62 -2.10 -5.70
CA ARG A 55 4.31 -1.28 -4.71
C ARG A 55 5.69 -1.86 -4.42
N PRO A 56 6.65 -1.72 -5.37
CA PRO A 56 8.00 -2.26 -5.19
C PRO A 56 8.68 -1.71 -3.94
N GLU A 57 8.46 -0.44 -3.60
CA GLU A 57 9.00 0.21 -2.41
C GLU A 57 8.60 -0.49 -1.10
N ALA A 58 7.37 -0.99 -1.02
CA ALA A 58 6.90 -1.74 0.14
C ALA A 58 7.51 -3.15 0.22
N MET A 59 7.80 -3.74 -0.94
CA MET A 59 8.46 -5.05 -1.02
C MET A 59 9.95 -4.95 -0.64
N GLU A 60 10.63 -3.87 -1.02
CA GLU A 60 12.03 -3.62 -0.66
C GLU A 60 12.23 -3.45 0.83
N GLU A 61 11.34 -2.74 1.51
CA GLU A 61 11.34 -2.59 2.98
C GLU A 61 10.68 -3.77 3.70
N ALA A 62 10.13 -4.75 2.97
CA ALA A 62 9.41 -5.90 3.51
C ALA A 62 8.28 -5.54 4.50
N SER A 63 7.68 -4.35 4.34
CA SER A 63 6.62 -3.85 5.21
C SER A 63 5.36 -4.73 5.16
N VAL A 64 5.16 -5.41 4.04
CA VAL A 64 4.10 -6.38 3.82
C VAL A 64 4.65 -7.60 3.08
N MET A 65 4.18 -8.80 3.42
CA MET A 65 4.55 -10.02 2.68
C MET A 65 3.48 -10.36 1.65
N MET A 66 3.87 -10.52 0.40
CA MET A 66 3.01 -11.06 -0.67
C MET A 66 3.01 -12.59 -0.58
N VAL A 67 1.87 -13.17 -0.25
CA VAL A 67 1.75 -14.60 0.08
C VAL A 67 1.00 -15.43 -0.95
N GLY A 68 0.37 -14.77 -1.94
CA GLY A 68 -0.48 -15.47 -2.90
C GLY A 68 -1.74 -16.03 -2.26
N LEU A 69 -2.28 -17.09 -2.85
CA LEU A 69 -3.56 -17.70 -2.44
C LEU A 69 -3.40 -19.09 -1.82
N GLU A 70 -2.16 -19.60 -1.75
CA GLU A 70 -1.90 -20.95 -1.24
C GLU A 70 -1.95 -20.96 0.29
N LYS A 71 -2.82 -21.81 0.84
CA LYS A 71 -3.05 -21.93 2.28
C LYS A 71 -1.77 -22.16 3.08
N GLU A 72 -0.93 -23.07 2.61
CA GLU A 72 0.33 -23.44 3.26
C GLU A 72 1.27 -22.25 3.38
N ARG A 73 1.35 -21.43 2.33
CA ARG A 73 2.17 -20.22 2.32
C ARG A 73 1.61 -19.16 3.27
N ILE A 74 0.31 -18.95 3.27
CA ILE A 74 -0.35 -18.02 4.20
C ILE A 74 -0.06 -18.44 5.65
N MET A 75 -0.24 -19.71 5.98
CA MET A 75 0.00 -20.23 7.32
C MET A 75 1.48 -20.15 7.73
N GLN A 76 2.41 -20.36 6.81
CA GLN A 76 3.84 -20.17 7.04
C GLN A 76 4.16 -18.71 7.39
N CYS A 77 3.63 -17.76 6.61
CA CYS A 77 3.86 -16.33 6.82
C CYS A 77 3.23 -15.83 8.13
N LEU A 78 2.06 -16.35 8.52
CA LEU A 78 1.46 -16.08 9.83
C LEU A 78 2.40 -16.48 10.98
N LYS A 79 3.02 -17.66 10.91
CA LYS A 79 4.00 -18.10 11.92
C LYS A 79 5.24 -17.20 11.97
N VAL A 80 5.70 -16.70 10.82
CA VAL A 80 6.81 -15.74 10.78
C VAL A 80 6.42 -14.45 11.52
N LEU A 81 5.24 -13.90 11.22
CA LEU A 81 4.75 -12.70 11.89
C LEU A 81 4.54 -12.90 13.40
N GLU A 82 4.15 -14.09 13.82
CA GLU A 82 3.99 -14.43 15.23
C GLU A 82 5.33 -14.42 15.97
N SER A 83 6.41 -14.85 15.31
CA SER A 83 7.76 -14.92 15.89
C SER A 83 8.51 -13.57 15.88
N GLN A 84 8.02 -12.58 15.15
CA GLN A 84 8.64 -11.26 15.03
C GLN A 84 7.97 -10.26 15.96
N GLU A 85 8.76 -9.36 16.53
CA GLU A 85 8.23 -8.22 17.26
C GLU A 85 7.54 -7.22 16.29
N LYS A 86 6.54 -6.51 16.81
CA LYS A 86 5.98 -5.35 16.09
C LYS A 86 7.07 -4.27 16.03
N ASP A 87 7.10 -3.49 15.00
CA ASP A 87 8.03 -2.37 14.80
C ASP A 87 9.50 -2.73 14.52
N THR A 88 9.79 -3.97 14.12
CA THR A 88 11.15 -4.35 13.69
C THR A 88 11.52 -3.79 12.32
N LEU A 89 10.54 -3.44 11.50
CA LEU A 89 10.75 -2.96 10.14
C LEU A 89 10.64 -1.44 10.07
N ARG A 90 11.49 -0.85 9.23
CA ARG A 90 11.46 0.57 8.96
C ARG A 90 10.20 0.95 8.16
N GLU A 91 9.65 2.12 8.46
CA GLU A 91 8.60 2.71 7.62
C GLU A 91 9.13 2.97 6.20
N VAL A 92 8.31 2.66 5.20
CA VAL A 92 8.63 2.95 3.80
C VAL A 92 8.76 4.46 3.62
N SER A 93 9.97 4.92 3.25
CA SER A 93 10.29 6.35 3.18
C SER A 93 9.40 7.12 2.20
N ASP A 94 8.98 6.46 1.12
CA ASP A 94 8.11 7.07 0.11
C ASP A 94 6.72 7.43 0.66
N TYR A 95 6.26 6.75 1.71
CA TYR A 95 4.95 7.00 2.33
C TYR A 95 4.98 8.07 3.42
N SER A 96 6.16 8.39 3.95
CA SER A 96 6.35 9.39 5.00
C SER A 96 6.87 10.74 4.48
N MET A 97 7.11 10.86 3.18
CA MET A 97 7.67 12.08 2.60
C MET A 97 6.71 13.25 2.66
N PRO A 98 7.12 14.40 3.22
CA PRO A 98 6.29 15.59 3.27
C PRO A 98 6.19 16.28 1.91
N ASN A 99 5.26 17.22 1.78
CA ASN A 99 5.12 18.13 0.65
C ASN A 99 4.90 17.44 -0.71
N VAL A 100 4.12 16.38 -0.74
CA VAL A 100 3.81 15.62 -1.98
C VAL A 100 3.14 16.52 -3.02
N SER A 101 2.21 17.39 -2.61
CA SER A 101 1.54 18.35 -3.52
C SER A 101 2.53 19.29 -4.20
N ASP A 102 3.53 19.81 -3.49
CA ASP A 102 4.55 20.68 -4.06
C ASP A 102 5.45 19.95 -5.05
N LYS A 103 5.78 18.69 -4.76
CA LYS A 103 6.54 17.83 -5.67
C LYS A 103 5.74 17.57 -6.95
N VAL A 104 4.47 17.22 -6.82
CA VAL A 104 3.57 16.98 -7.97
C VAL A 104 3.47 18.24 -8.84
N LEU A 105 3.25 19.42 -8.24
CA LEU A 105 3.22 20.68 -8.97
C LEU A 105 4.51 20.94 -9.75
N ARG A 106 5.66 20.76 -9.11
CA ARG A 106 6.98 20.94 -9.75
C ARG A 106 7.20 19.95 -10.89
N ILE A 107 6.79 18.71 -10.74
CA ILE A 107 6.88 17.69 -11.80
C ILE A 107 6.00 18.08 -12.98
N ILE A 108 4.75 18.47 -12.74
CA ILE A 108 3.84 18.91 -13.80
C ILE A 108 4.45 20.09 -14.58
N LEU A 109 4.89 21.14 -13.89
CA LEU A 109 5.47 22.32 -14.53
C LEU A 109 6.77 22.00 -15.28
N SER A 110 7.59 21.08 -14.78
CA SER A 110 8.86 20.70 -15.43
C SER A 110 8.64 19.87 -16.70
N TYR A 111 7.67 18.96 -16.68
CA TYR A 111 7.52 17.96 -17.73
C TYR A 111 6.44 18.28 -18.78
N THR A 112 5.49 19.16 -18.50
CA THR A 112 4.38 19.41 -19.43
C THR A 112 4.88 19.83 -20.82
N ASP A 113 5.73 20.85 -20.89
CA ASP A 113 6.23 21.34 -22.18
C ASP A 113 7.25 20.38 -22.80
N TYR A 114 8.04 19.73 -21.98
CA TYR A 114 8.96 18.67 -22.43
C TYR A 114 8.21 17.54 -23.13
N ILE A 115 7.18 17.00 -22.52
CA ILE A 115 6.36 15.91 -23.07
C ILE A 115 5.60 16.39 -24.31
N ASN A 116 5.02 17.58 -24.27
CA ASN A 116 4.32 18.14 -25.41
C ASN A 116 5.24 18.23 -26.63
N ARG A 117 6.46 18.74 -26.48
CA ARG A 117 7.43 18.84 -27.60
C ARG A 117 7.95 17.50 -28.06
N ASN A 118 8.42 16.67 -27.12
CA ASN A 118 9.21 15.48 -27.47
C ASN A 118 8.36 14.25 -27.75
N THR A 119 7.24 14.08 -27.05
CA THR A 119 6.38 12.91 -27.18
C THR A 119 5.20 13.17 -28.10
N TRP A 120 4.50 14.29 -27.89
CA TRP A 120 3.25 14.59 -28.59
C TRP A 120 3.42 15.51 -29.77
N ARG A 121 4.64 16.05 -29.98
CA ARG A 121 5.02 16.94 -31.08
C ARG A 121 4.07 18.12 -31.25
N LYS A 122 3.59 18.69 -30.14
CA LYS A 122 2.73 19.86 -30.10
C LYS A 122 3.57 21.12 -30.05
N ASP A 123 3.12 22.19 -30.77
CA ASP A 123 3.73 23.52 -30.62
C ASP A 123 3.42 24.05 -29.21
N VAL A 124 4.46 24.28 -28.42
CA VAL A 124 4.37 24.86 -27.09
C VAL A 124 4.66 26.35 -27.20
N THR A 125 3.68 27.13 -27.65
CA THR A 125 3.79 28.58 -27.63
C THR A 125 3.10 29.11 -26.38
N ILE A 126 3.89 29.60 -25.43
CA ILE A 126 3.35 30.34 -24.27
C ILE A 126 2.79 31.67 -24.84
N LYS A 127 1.49 31.79 -24.88
CA LYS A 127 0.86 33.10 -25.18
C LYS A 127 1.14 33.98 -23.95
N SER A 128 2.07 34.94 -24.12
CA SER A 128 2.23 36.04 -23.18
C SER A 128 0.99 36.92 -23.23
N ASN A 129 0.25 36.95 -22.13
CA ASN A 129 -0.76 37.98 -21.87
C ASN A 129 -0.09 39.28 -21.44
#